data_2af2731770099d57cfda518c241e5130
#
_entry.id   2af2731770099d57cfda518c241e5130
#
_cell.length_a   1.000
_cell.length_b   1.000
_cell.length_c   1.000
_cell.angle_alpha   90.00
_cell.angle_beta   90.00
_cell.angle_gamma   90.00
#
_symmetry.space_group_name_H-M   'P 1'
#
loop_
_entity.id
_entity.type
_entity.pdbx_description
1 polymer ?
#
loop_
_entity_poly.entity_id
_entity_poly.type
_entity_poly.pdbx_seq_one_letter_code
_entity_poly.pdbx_strand_id
1 'polypeptide(L)'
;VGVGMPEEPAREDLQRLLQATKESDSTRAIHFAVLRTLTQAKYSPSEEGHFALASEHYAHFTSPIRRYPDLTVHRTLGAYLVQTDNGTNVKGGKSRKSLIQNIRDDKRVLPLSDLIEAGDRCSTTERNAEQAERSLRTFLVLQFLHDSHLGDEFSGIITGFSSTGVFVSLERFLVEGLTRFDSISRSSKRNDRWVRLEGMGRIVAEKSGAVLSTGDRVTVQISAIDLPTRQMDLSIVKMPDKHIED
;
A
#
# COMPACT_ATOMS: atom_id res chain seq x y z
N VAL A 1 -16.53 -2.43 14.72
CA VAL A 1 -17.41 -1.82 13.72
C VAL A 1 -18.61 -2.73 13.40
N GLY A 2 -18.63 -3.99 13.89
CA GLY A 2 -19.80 -4.90 13.82
C GLY A 2 -20.14 -5.42 12.41
N VAL A 3 -19.28 -5.25 11.43
CA VAL A 3 -19.46 -5.80 10.08
C VAL A 3 -18.87 -7.21 10.05
N GLY A 4 -19.74 -8.22 9.90
CA GLY A 4 -19.30 -9.61 9.73
C GLY A 4 -18.55 -9.79 8.41
N MET A 5 -17.37 -10.44 8.46
CA MET A 5 -16.58 -10.76 7.28
C MET A 5 -16.41 -12.27 7.18
N PRO A 6 -16.52 -12.89 5.99
CA PRO A 6 -16.17 -14.29 5.80
C PRO A 6 -14.65 -14.49 5.97
N GLU A 7 -14.22 -15.74 6.16
CA GLU A 7 -12.81 -16.12 6.31
C GLU A 7 -12.01 -15.76 5.05
N GLU A 8 -12.58 -15.97 3.87
CA GLU A 8 -12.05 -15.55 2.58
C GLU A 8 -12.98 -14.48 1.96
N PRO A 9 -12.71 -13.18 2.19
CA PRO A 9 -13.59 -12.13 1.71
C PRO A 9 -13.48 -11.94 0.20
N ALA A 10 -14.62 -11.94 -0.48
CA ALA A 10 -14.72 -11.53 -1.87
C ALA A 10 -14.62 -10.00 -2.00
N ARG A 11 -14.47 -9.52 -3.24
CA ARG A 11 -14.40 -8.08 -3.51
C ARG A 11 -15.60 -7.30 -3.01
N GLU A 12 -16.79 -7.88 -3.18
CA GLU A 12 -18.07 -7.31 -2.72
C GLU A 12 -18.13 -7.16 -1.19
N ASP A 13 -17.50 -8.09 -0.46
CA ASP A 13 -17.40 -8.03 1.00
C ASP A 13 -16.52 -6.87 1.44
N LEU A 14 -15.37 -6.68 0.78
CA LEU A 14 -14.49 -5.55 1.02
C LEU A 14 -15.16 -4.23 0.68
N GLN A 15 -15.91 -4.14 -0.43
CA GLN A 15 -16.66 -2.95 -0.80
C GLN A 15 -17.72 -2.62 0.24
N ARG A 16 -18.48 -3.62 0.73
CA ARG A 16 -19.46 -3.44 1.81
C ARG A 16 -18.81 -2.92 3.08
N LEU A 17 -17.66 -3.48 3.47
CA LEU A 17 -16.89 -3.03 4.63
C LEU A 17 -16.47 -1.56 4.47
N LEU A 18 -15.87 -1.20 3.35
CA LEU A 18 -15.42 0.16 3.06
C LEU A 18 -16.59 1.16 3.07
N GLN A 19 -17.73 0.76 2.50
CA GLN A 19 -18.93 1.60 2.48
C GLN A 19 -19.54 1.78 3.88
N ALA A 20 -19.67 0.69 4.64
CA ALA A 20 -20.25 0.71 5.99
C ALA A 20 -19.39 1.52 6.99
N THR A 21 -18.09 1.65 6.71
CA THR A 21 -17.16 2.35 7.59
C THR A 21 -16.81 3.76 7.14
N LYS A 22 -17.39 4.25 6.04
CA LYS A 22 -17.02 5.52 5.39
C LYS A 22 -17.12 6.75 6.30
N GLU A 23 -18.07 6.76 7.23
CA GLU A 23 -18.32 7.88 8.16
C GLU A 23 -17.81 7.60 9.59
N SER A 24 -17.13 6.46 9.79
CA SER A 24 -16.57 6.10 11.09
C SER A 24 -15.26 6.86 11.36
N ASP A 25 -15.02 7.20 12.62
CA ASP A 25 -13.73 7.76 13.08
C ASP A 25 -12.54 6.84 12.73
N SER A 26 -12.80 5.54 12.61
CA SER A 26 -11.80 4.51 12.27
C SER A 26 -11.67 4.24 10.77
N THR A 27 -12.35 5.00 9.90
CA THR A 27 -12.38 4.80 8.44
C THR A 27 -10.98 4.61 7.85
N ARG A 28 -10.04 5.51 8.16
CA ARG A 28 -8.67 5.45 7.63
C ARG A 28 -7.93 4.20 8.07
N ALA A 29 -8.08 3.80 9.33
CA ALA A 29 -7.43 2.60 9.87
C ALA A 29 -7.96 1.34 9.17
N ILE A 30 -9.28 1.25 8.97
CA ILE A 30 -9.93 0.13 8.29
C ILE A 30 -9.52 0.08 6.82
N HIS A 31 -9.56 1.22 6.12
CA HIS A 31 -9.11 1.30 4.72
C HIS A 31 -7.65 0.87 4.56
N PHE A 32 -6.78 1.34 5.46
CA PHE A 32 -5.37 0.96 5.44
C PHE A 32 -5.17 -0.53 5.75
N ALA A 33 -5.93 -1.09 6.71
CA ALA A 33 -5.89 -2.52 7.00
C ALA A 33 -6.33 -3.34 5.79
N VAL A 34 -7.42 -2.96 5.11
CA VAL A 34 -7.88 -3.61 3.86
C VAL A 34 -6.81 -3.54 2.78
N LEU A 35 -6.19 -2.37 2.56
CA LEU A 35 -5.12 -2.23 1.56
C LEU A 35 -3.93 -3.15 1.86
N ARG A 36 -3.60 -3.37 3.14
CA ARG A 36 -2.50 -4.26 3.54
C ARG A 36 -2.79 -5.74 3.36
N THR A 37 -4.05 -6.15 3.27
CA THR A 37 -4.44 -7.54 2.99
C THR A 37 -4.39 -7.88 1.51
N LEU A 38 -4.42 -6.87 0.63
CA LEU A 38 -4.34 -7.08 -0.80
C LEU A 38 -2.91 -7.49 -1.20
N THR A 39 -2.81 -8.53 -2.01
CA THR A 39 -1.54 -8.95 -2.60
C THR A 39 -1.07 -7.93 -3.63
N GLN A 40 0.23 -7.71 -3.70
CA GLN A 40 0.80 -6.85 -4.73
C GLN A 40 0.63 -7.50 -6.11
N ALA A 41 0.33 -6.68 -7.11
CA ALA A 41 0.28 -7.12 -8.49
C ALA A 41 1.65 -7.65 -8.96
N LYS A 42 1.63 -8.68 -9.81
CA LYS A 42 2.82 -9.23 -10.46
C LYS A 42 2.55 -9.39 -11.95
N TYR A 43 3.57 -9.28 -12.75
CA TYR A 43 3.49 -9.65 -14.16
C TYR A 43 3.55 -11.16 -14.29
N SER A 44 2.56 -11.74 -14.98
CA SER A 44 2.47 -13.18 -15.20
C SER A 44 1.86 -13.43 -16.58
N PRO A 45 2.29 -14.48 -17.31
CA PRO A 45 1.60 -14.93 -18.51
C PRO A 45 0.31 -15.70 -18.24
N SER A 46 -0.03 -15.96 -16.96
CA SER A 46 -1.25 -16.66 -16.54
C SER A 46 -2.46 -15.72 -16.59
N GLU A 47 -3.62 -16.25 -16.98
CA GLU A 47 -4.89 -15.53 -17.00
C GLU A 47 -5.49 -15.49 -15.58
N GLU A 48 -4.93 -14.67 -14.70
CA GLU A 48 -5.40 -14.53 -13.32
C GLU A 48 -6.36 -13.33 -13.14
N GLY A 49 -6.55 -12.52 -14.20
CA GLY A 49 -7.33 -11.30 -14.14
C GLY A 49 -6.68 -10.20 -13.28
N HIS A 50 -7.46 -9.18 -12.95
CA HIS A 50 -7.01 -8.10 -12.07
C HIS A 50 -8.07 -7.80 -11.02
N PHE A 51 -7.85 -8.26 -9.79
CA PHE A 51 -8.81 -8.17 -8.69
C PHE A 51 -9.34 -6.75 -8.45
N ALA A 52 -8.44 -5.77 -8.30
CA ALA A 52 -8.82 -4.41 -7.97
C ALA A 52 -9.57 -3.68 -9.12
N LEU A 53 -9.31 -4.06 -10.38
CA LEU A 53 -9.99 -3.50 -11.55
C LEU A 53 -11.24 -4.30 -11.95
N ALA A 54 -11.54 -5.40 -11.26
CA ALA A 54 -12.68 -6.26 -11.59
C ALA A 54 -12.65 -6.77 -13.04
N SER A 55 -11.47 -7.03 -13.59
CA SER A 55 -11.29 -7.51 -14.96
C SER A 55 -10.84 -8.96 -14.96
N GLU A 56 -11.56 -9.82 -15.69
CA GLU A 56 -11.18 -11.23 -15.89
C GLU A 56 -9.96 -11.34 -16.80
N HIS A 57 -9.85 -10.43 -17.77
CA HIS A 57 -8.73 -10.36 -18.71
C HIS A 57 -8.09 -8.98 -18.64
N TYR A 58 -6.83 -8.92 -18.26
CA TYR A 58 -6.12 -7.66 -18.14
C TYR A 58 -4.68 -7.79 -18.62
N ALA A 59 -4.23 -6.83 -19.40
CA ALA A 59 -2.84 -6.70 -19.78
C ALA A 59 -2.42 -5.25 -19.86
N HIS A 60 -1.19 -4.97 -19.49
CA HIS A 60 -0.57 -3.69 -19.79
C HIS A 60 -0.33 -3.56 -21.28
N PHE A 61 -0.68 -2.43 -21.88
CA PHE A 61 -0.61 -2.23 -23.34
C PHE A 61 -0.13 -0.84 -23.75
N THR A 62 -0.42 0.20 -22.97
CA THR A 62 -0.36 1.61 -23.40
C THR A 62 1.02 2.26 -23.30
N SER A 63 2.02 1.59 -22.72
CA SER A 63 3.33 2.20 -22.45
C SER A 63 4.52 1.32 -22.88
N PRO A 64 4.61 0.84 -24.13
CA PRO A 64 5.65 -0.10 -24.57
C PRO A 64 7.07 0.47 -24.59
N ILE A 65 7.21 1.81 -24.52
CA ILE A 65 8.52 2.48 -24.47
C ILE A 65 9.22 2.25 -23.13
N ARG A 66 8.46 2.22 -22.02
CA ARG A 66 9.00 2.15 -20.66
C ARG A 66 8.65 0.88 -19.90
N ARG A 67 7.70 0.07 -20.38
CA ARG A 67 7.31 -1.19 -19.77
C ARG A 67 7.51 -2.35 -20.73
N TYR A 68 8.41 -3.25 -20.39
CA TYR A 68 8.71 -4.42 -21.21
C TYR A 68 7.50 -5.37 -21.41
N PRO A 69 6.62 -5.61 -20.40
CA PRO A 69 5.40 -6.39 -20.61
C PRO A 69 4.51 -5.83 -21.73
N ASP A 70 4.32 -4.51 -21.81
CA ASP A 70 3.55 -3.87 -22.89
C ASP A 70 4.17 -4.19 -24.25
N LEU A 71 5.49 -4.11 -24.36
CA LEU A 71 6.20 -4.42 -25.59
C LEU A 71 6.00 -5.90 -26.01
N THR A 72 6.00 -6.83 -25.05
CA THR A 72 5.76 -8.25 -25.36
C THR A 72 4.34 -8.48 -25.85
N VAL A 73 3.34 -7.80 -25.26
CA VAL A 73 1.95 -7.85 -25.74
C VAL A 73 1.84 -7.28 -27.15
N HIS A 74 2.47 -6.14 -27.45
CA HIS A 74 2.49 -5.57 -28.81
C HIS A 74 3.11 -6.52 -29.82
N ARG A 75 4.23 -7.17 -29.48
CA ARG A 75 4.89 -8.16 -30.36
C ARG A 75 4.01 -9.36 -30.65
N THR A 76 3.37 -9.90 -29.60
CA THR A 76 2.45 -11.04 -29.74
C THR A 76 1.22 -10.66 -30.57
N LEU A 77 0.63 -9.49 -30.30
CA LEU A 77 -0.49 -8.98 -31.09
C LEU A 77 -0.09 -8.74 -32.55
N GLY A 78 1.09 -8.18 -32.81
CA GLY A 78 1.62 -7.99 -34.16
C GLY A 78 1.79 -9.32 -34.92
N ALA A 79 2.26 -10.39 -34.23
CA ALA A 79 2.31 -11.75 -34.82
C ALA A 79 0.92 -12.26 -35.14
N TYR A 80 -0.04 -12.09 -34.20
CA TYR A 80 -1.44 -12.48 -34.42
C TYR A 80 -2.07 -11.76 -35.62
N LEU A 81 -1.92 -10.45 -35.73
CA LEU A 81 -2.50 -9.64 -36.79
C LEU A 81 -1.95 -10.06 -38.18
N VAL A 82 -0.64 -10.33 -38.27
CA VAL A 82 -0.02 -10.82 -39.53
C VAL A 82 -0.59 -12.19 -39.91
N GLN A 83 -0.74 -13.13 -38.98
CA GLN A 83 -1.23 -14.49 -39.24
C GLN A 83 -2.74 -14.52 -39.53
N THR A 84 -3.49 -13.49 -39.15
CA THR A 84 -4.95 -13.43 -39.33
C THR A 84 -5.40 -12.38 -40.33
N ASP A 85 -4.51 -11.81 -41.11
CA ASP A 85 -4.81 -10.70 -42.02
C ASP A 85 -5.62 -9.60 -41.31
N ASN A 86 -4.98 -9.00 -40.30
CA ASN A 86 -5.58 -7.96 -39.41
C ASN A 86 -6.89 -8.41 -38.73
N GLY A 87 -7.01 -9.69 -38.39
CA GLY A 87 -8.18 -10.22 -37.67
C GLY A 87 -9.35 -10.62 -38.59
N THR A 88 -9.23 -10.45 -39.90
CA THR A 88 -10.29 -10.79 -40.87
C THR A 88 -10.39 -12.30 -41.14
N ASN A 89 -9.27 -13.01 -40.98
CA ASN A 89 -9.17 -14.45 -41.24
C ASN A 89 -8.96 -15.25 -39.97
N VAL A 90 -9.91 -15.17 -39.04
CA VAL A 90 -9.89 -15.95 -37.80
C VAL A 90 -10.48 -17.33 -38.04
N LYS A 91 -9.66 -18.36 -37.98
CA LYS A 91 -10.05 -19.75 -38.26
C LYS A 91 -10.51 -20.45 -36.98
N GLY A 92 -11.54 -21.28 -37.08
CA GLY A 92 -12.04 -22.17 -36.02
C GLY A 92 -11.53 -23.59 -36.05
N GLY A 93 -11.77 -24.39 -35.03
CA GLY A 93 -11.51 -25.83 -34.98
C GLY A 93 -10.02 -26.22 -35.10
N LYS A 94 -9.72 -27.21 -35.94
CA LYS A 94 -8.35 -27.72 -36.20
C LYS A 94 -7.42 -26.61 -36.72
N SER A 95 -7.94 -25.72 -37.53
CA SER A 95 -7.23 -24.57 -38.09
C SER A 95 -6.80 -23.56 -37.04
N ARG A 96 -7.54 -23.43 -35.89
CA ARG A 96 -7.16 -22.61 -34.76
C ARG A 96 -5.90 -23.11 -34.05
N LYS A 97 -5.75 -24.46 -33.92
CA LYS A 97 -4.54 -25.04 -33.32
C LYS A 97 -3.29 -24.73 -34.16
N SER A 98 -3.39 -24.83 -35.46
CA SER A 98 -2.31 -24.48 -36.38
C SER A 98 -1.96 -22.99 -36.32
N LEU A 99 -2.97 -22.11 -36.23
CA LEU A 99 -2.76 -20.67 -36.07
C LEU A 99 -2.03 -20.35 -34.76
N ILE A 100 -2.44 -20.96 -33.65
CA ILE A 100 -1.79 -20.79 -32.36
C ILE A 100 -0.33 -21.25 -32.42
N GLN A 101 -0.06 -22.39 -33.06
CA GLN A 101 1.30 -22.88 -33.21
C GLN A 101 2.15 -21.93 -34.05
N ASN A 102 1.65 -21.45 -35.19
CA ASN A 102 2.34 -20.50 -36.04
C ASN A 102 2.66 -19.17 -35.29
N ILE A 103 1.76 -18.72 -34.44
CA ILE A 103 2.01 -17.52 -33.61
C ILE A 103 3.10 -17.81 -32.59
N ARG A 104 3.08 -18.96 -31.93
CA ARG A 104 4.10 -19.34 -30.94
C ARG A 104 5.49 -19.52 -31.58
N ASP A 105 5.56 -19.95 -32.83
CA ASP A 105 6.81 -20.15 -33.57
C ASP A 105 7.31 -18.84 -34.22
N ASP A 106 6.55 -17.76 -34.14
CA ASP A 106 6.97 -16.43 -34.64
C ASP A 106 8.10 -15.86 -33.76
N LYS A 107 9.18 -15.42 -34.38
CA LYS A 107 10.37 -14.86 -33.72
C LYS A 107 10.10 -13.64 -32.80
N ARG A 108 8.94 -13.01 -32.97
CA ARG A 108 8.50 -11.87 -32.16
C ARG A 108 7.88 -12.30 -30.83
N VAL A 109 7.44 -13.54 -30.73
CA VAL A 109 6.74 -14.09 -29.57
C VAL A 109 7.73 -14.87 -28.72
N LEU A 110 7.79 -14.52 -27.42
CA LEU A 110 8.64 -15.22 -26.48
C LEU A 110 8.04 -16.57 -26.09
N PRO A 111 8.88 -17.61 -25.89
CA PRO A 111 8.46 -18.85 -25.27
C PRO A 111 7.87 -18.62 -23.87
N LEU A 112 7.02 -19.54 -23.41
CA LEU A 112 6.37 -19.41 -22.10
C LEU A 112 7.37 -19.35 -20.94
N SER A 113 8.47 -20.12 -21.02
CA SER A 113 9.56 -20.06 -20.03
C SER A 113 10.14 -18.66 -19.88
N ASP A 114 10.42 -18.03 -21.02
CA ASP A 114 11.02 -16.70 -21.07
C ASP A 114 10.04 -15.61 -20.64
N LEU A 115 8.74 -15.81 -20.91
CA LEU A 115 7.68 -14.91 -20.41
C LEU A 115 7.55 -14.98 -18.89
N ILE A 116 7.67 -16.16 -18.28
CA ILE A 116 7.65 -16.33 -16.81
C ILE A 116 8.86 -15.60 -16.21
N GLU A 117 10.07 -15.88 -16.72
CA GLU A 117 11.28 -15.21 -16.24
C GLU A 117 11.22 -13.68 -16.41
N ALA A 118 10.78 -13.21 -17.57
CA ALA A 118 10.59 -11.78 -17.82
C ALA A 118 9.57 -11.15 -16.88
N GLY A 119 8.45 -11.84 -16.60
CA GLY A 119 7.43 -11.39 -15.65
C GLY A 119 7.97 -11.22 -14.23
N ASP A 120 8.70 -12.21 -13.73
CA ASP A 120 9.32 -12.16 -12.40
C ASP A 120 10.37 -11.04 -12.30
N ARG A 121 11.20 -10.91 -13.34
CA ARG A 121 12.20 -9.84 -13.41
C ARG A 121 11.55 -8.46 -13.46
N CYS A 122 10.53 -8.25 -14.31
CA CYS A 122 9.81 -6.99 -14.39
C CYS A 122 9.13 -6.63 -13.07
N SER A 123 8.48 -7.60 -12.42
CA SER A 123 7.84 -7.39 -11.11
C SER A 123 8.84 -6.99 -10.03
N THR A 124 10.02 -7.60 -10.02
CA THR A 124 11.08 -7.29 -9.06
C THR A 124 11.69 -5.91 -9.31
N THR A 125 12.02 -5.59 -10.58
CA THR A 125 12.62 -4.30 -10.91
C THR A 125 11.66 -3.14 -10.69
N GLU A 126 10.37 -3.32 -10.96
CA GLU A 126 9.34 -2.29 -10.69
C GLU A 126 9.21 -2.02 -9.20
N ARG A 127 9.15 -3.06 -8.36
CA ARG A 127 9.14 -2.91 -6.89
C ARG A 127 10.38 -2.19 -6.37
N ASN A 128 11.55 -2.52 -6.88
CA ASN A 128 12.80 -1.86 -6.49
C ASN A 128 12.78 -0.36 -6.89
N ALA A 129 12.29 -0.04 -8.08
CA ALA A 129 12.16 1.34 -8.54
C ALA A 129 11.15 2.14 -7.68
N GLU A 130 9.99 1.56 -7.38
CA GLU A 130 8.99 2.16 -6.50
C GLU A 130 9.54 2.39 -5.08
N GLN A 131 10.26 1.42 -4.54
CA GLN A 131 10.88 1.56 -3.22
C GLN A 131 11.97 2.65 -3.21
N ALA A 132 12.78 2.74 -4.26
CA ALA A 132 13.79 3.78 -4.40
C ALA A 132 13.15 5.18 -4.49
N GLU A 133 12.09 5.34 -5.30
CA GLU A 133 11.34 6.58 -5.41
C GLU A 133 10.71 6.98 -4.07
N ARG A 134 10.06 6.05 -3.38
CA ARG A 134 9.47 6.28 -2.06
C ARG A 134 10.53 6.70 -1.04
N SER A 135 11.67 6.00 -1.03
CA SER A 135 12.80 6.32 -0.15
C SER A 135 13.37 7.70 -0.40
N LEU A 136 13.53 8.09 -1.68
CA LEU A 136 14.03 9.42 -2.04
C LEU A 136 13.03 10.51 -1.65
N ARG A 137 11.74 10.30 -1.91
CA ARG A 137 10.68 11.24 -1.51
C ARG A 137 10.69 11.46 0.00
N THR A 138 10.74 10.37 0.78
CA THR A 138 10.80 10.45 2.26
C THR A 138 12.02 11.24 2.69
N PHE A 139 13.20 10.97 2.12
CA PHE A 139 14.43 11.70 2.44
C PHE A 139 14.30 13.20 2.17
N LEU A 140 13.81 13.59 0.99
CA LEU A 140 13.64 15.01 0.62
C LEU A 140 12.64 15.73 1.54
N VAL A 141 11.55 15.07 1.91
CA VAL A 141 10.57 15.65 2.86
C VAL A 141 11.19 15.79 4.24
N LEU A 142 11.90 14.77 4.74
CA LEU A 142 12.57 14.85 6.04
C LEU A 142 13.67 15.91 6.05
N GLN A 143 14.43 16.07 4.97
CA GLN A 143 15.41 17.15 4.83
C GLN A 143 14.74 18.53 4.88
N PHE A 144 13.65 18.74 4.16
CA PHE A 144 12.90 19.98 4.23
C PHE A 144 12.37 20.28 5.64
N LEU A 145 11.83 19.27 6.33
CA LEU A 145 11.35 19.41 7.71
C LEU A 145 12.49 19.67 8.69
N HIS A 146 13.63 19.01 8.51
CA HIS A 146 14.83 19.25 9.32
C HIS A 146 15.33 20.69 9.20
N ASP A 147 15.40 21.23 7.99
CA ASP A 147 16.01 22.53 7.74
C ASP A 147 15.10 23.70 8.13
N SER A 148 13.77 23.49 8.19
CA SER A 148 12.83 24.61 8.31
C SER A 148 11.75 24.44 9.38
N HIS A 149 11.55 23.25 9.94
CA HIS A 149 10.37 22.94 10.75
C HIS A 149 10.67 22.19 12.07
N LEU A 150 11.91 22.15 12.51
CA LEU A 150 12.24 21.59 13.83
C LEU A 150 11.56 22.42 14.92
N GLY A 151 10.82 21.75 15.80
CA GLY A 151 10.06 22.39 16.86
C GLY A 151 8.66 22.85 16.48
N ASP A 152 8.29 22.80 15.20
CA ASP A 152 6.94 23.16 14.75
C ASP A 152 5.92 22.07 15.09
N GLU A 153 4.66 22.50 15.28
CA GLU A 153 3.53 21.63 15.56
C GLU A 153 2.74 21.30 14.29
N PHE A 154 2.33 20.04 14.17
CA PHE A 154 1.56 19.53 13.04
C PHE A 154 0.41 18.63 13.48
N SER A 155 -0.66 18.62 12.70
CA SER A 155 -1.69 17.60 12.80
C SER A 155 -1.16 16.27 12.27
N GLY A 156 -1.36 15.21 13.04
CA GLY A 156 -0.95 13.86 12.68
C GLY A 156 -2.03 12.82 12.98
N ILE A 157 -1.90 11.67 12.35
CA ILE A 157 -2.79 10.53 12.55
C ILE A 157 -1.97 9.35 13.04
N ILE A 158 -2.44 8.69 14.09
CA ILE A 158 -1.83 7.47 14.60
C ILE A 158 -2.00 6.36 13.57
N THR A 159 -0.89 5.83 13.07
CA THR A 159 -0.86 4.77 12.05
C THR A 159 -0.60 3.40 12.64
N GLY A 160 0.02 3.35 13.83
CA GLY A 160 0.31 2.08 14.48
C GLY A 160 1.05 2.24 15.80
N PHE A 161 1.35 1.08 16.40
CA PHE A 161 2.03 0.98 17.69
C PHE A 161 3.20 0.00 17.59
N SER A 162 4.33 0.37 18.18
CA SER A 162 5.49 -0.50 18.39
C SER A 162 5.63 -0.86 19.88
N SER A 163 6.67 -1.62 20.20
CA SER A 163 7.04 -1.89 21.60
C SER A 163 7.57 -0.65 22.33
N THR A 164 8.04 0.37 21.59
CA THR A 164 8.72 1.54 22.15
C THR A 164 7.90 2.82 22.05
N GLY A 165 6.83 2.85 21.24
CA GLY A 165 6.05 4.07 21.02
C GLY A 165 4.96 3.95 19.99
N VAL A 166 4.47 5.10 19.57
CA VAL A 166 3.35 5.32 18.67
C VAL A 166 3.86 5.89 17.36
N PHE A 167 3.50 5.29 16.24
CA PHE A 167 3.75 5.85 14.93
C PHE A 167 2.66 6.85 14.56
N VAL A 168 3.10 8.04 14.14
CA VAL A 168 2.20 9.12 13.72
C VAL A 168 2.60 9.62 12.34
N SER A 169 1.67 9.61 11.41
CA SER A 169 1.84 10.19 10.07
C SER A 169 1.41 11.65 10.07
N LEU A 170 2.28 12.57 9.65
CA LEU A 170 1.94 13.98 9.47
C LEU A 170 0.96 14.13 8.29
N GLU A 171 -0.22 14.73 8.53
CA GLU A 171 -1.28 14.81 7.50
C GLU A 171 -0.84 15.60 6.25
N ARG A 172 -0.04 16.66 6.44
CA ARG A 172 0.40 17.55 5.35
C ARG A 172 1.48 16.94 4.47
N PHE A 173 2.39 16.16 5.06
CA PHE A 173 3.62 15.69 4.40
C PHE A 173 3.59 14.20 4.07
N LEU A 174 2.67 13.46 4.66
CA LEU A 174 2.52 12.01 4.51
C LEU A 174 3.79 11.22 4.86
N VAL A 175 4.58 11.75 5.79
CA VAL A 175 5.73 11.07 6.40
C VAL A 175 5.39 10.67 7.81
N GLU A 176 5.98 9.57 8.26
CA GLU A 176 5.73 8.97 9.55
C GLU A 176 6.90 9.25 10.51
N GLY A 177 6.56 9.55 11.76
CA GLY A 177 7.51 9.67 12.85
C GLY A 177 7.10 8.83 14.06
N LEU A 178 8.04 8.62 14.97
CA LEU A 178 7.86 7.86 16.20
C LEU A 178 7.73 8.79 17.39
N THR A 179 6.65 8.65 18.16
CA THR A 179 6.53 9.23 19.50
C THR A 179 6.77 8.14 20.53
N ARG A 180 7.84 8.25 21.30
CA ARG A 180 8.18 7.27 22.33
C ARG A 180 7.22 7.35 23.51
N PHE A 181 6.94 6.23 24.16
CA PHE A 181 6.05 6.21 25.34
C PHE A 181 6.54 7.12 26.46
N ASP A 182 7.85 7.21 26.68
CA ASP A 182 8.43 8.13 27.68
C ASP A 182 8.13 9.61 27.38
N SER A 183 8.07 9.98 26.10
CA SER A 183 7.72 11.34 25.69
C SER A 183 6.24 11.62 25.94
N ILE A 184 5.36 10.68 25.69
CA ILE A 184 3.92 10.78 25.98
C ILE A 184 3.70 10.90 27.50
N SER A 185 4.40 10.09 28.28
CA SER A 185 4.29 10.11 29.74
C SER A 185 4.76 11.43 30.37
N ARG A 186 5.76 12.10 29.78
CA ARG A 186 6.26 13.41 30.24
C ARG A 186 5.29 14.55 29.93
N SER A 187 4.57 14.50 28.83
CA SER A 187 3.53 15.48 28.48
C SER A 187 2.24 15.29 29.28
N SER A 188 2.02 14.08 29.80
CA SER A 188 0.94 13.78 30.73
C SER A 188 1.37 14.14 32.15
N LYS A 189 0.56 14.91 32.89
CA LYS A 189 0.80 15.27 34.31
C LYS A 189 0.95 14.08 35.27
N ARG A 190 0.74 12.84 34.79
CA ARG A 190 0.66 11.60 35.58
C ARG A 190 1.59 10.55 35.02
N ASN A 191 2.82 10.63 34.91
CA ASN A 191 3.80 9.60 34.52
C ASN A 191 3.16 8.19 34.29
N ASP A 192 2.35 8.06 33.22
CA ASP A 192 1.53 6.90 32.92
C ASP A 192 2.34 5.83 32.20
N ARG A 193 2.08 4.57 32.53
CA ARG A 193 2.54 3.43 31.74
C ARG A 193 1.50 3.11 30.68
N TRP A 194 1.93 3.00 29.43
CA TRP A 194 1.06 2.66 28.32
C TRP A 194 1.08 1.15 28.06
N VAL A 195 -0.08 0.54 28.05
CA VAL A 195 -0.26 -0.90 27.80
C VAL A 195 -0.99 -1.11 26.48
N ARG A 196 -0.46 -2.00 25.67
CA ARG A 196 -1.08 -2.35 24.40
C ARG A 196 -2.19 -3.38 24.63
N LEU A 197 -3.38 -3.12 24.10
CA LEU A 197 -4.46 -4.09 24.03
C LEU A 197 -4.31 -4.90 22.73
N GLU A 198 -3.97 -6.19 22.89
CA GLU A 198 -3.75 -7.08 21.75
C GLU A 198 -5.00 -7.19 20.86
N GLY A 199 -4.82 -7.20 19.54
CA GLY A 199 -5.89 -7.35 18.56
C GLY A 199 -6.79 -6.13 18.36
N MET A 200 -6.69 -5.07 19.19
CA MET A 200 -7.61 -3.91 19.11
C MET A 200 -7.02 -2.67 18.46
N GLY A 201 -5.70 -2.66 18.11
CA GLY A 201 -5.05 -1.46 17.57
C GLY A 201 -5.13 -0.26 18.51
N ARG A 202 -5.08 -0.50 19.82
CA ARG A 202 -5.22 0.50 20.90
C ARG A 202 -4.16 0.34 21.96
N ILE A 203 -3.82 1.46 22.60
CA ILE A 203 -3.06 1.49 23.85
C ILE A 203 -3.84 2.26 24.90
N VAL A 204 -3.63 1.92 26.15
CA VAL A 204 -4.30 2.51 27.31
C VAL A 204 -3.28 2.90 28.34
N ALA A 205 -3.46 4.07 28.94
CA ALA A 205 -2.69 4.55 30.05
C ALA A 205 -3.23 3.96 31.35
N GLU A 206 -2.38 3.23 32.10
CA GLU A 206 -2.80 2.46 33.31
C GLU A 206 -3.40 3.34 34.43
N LYS A 207 -2.92 4.58 34.59
CA LYS A 207 -3.35 5.45 35.70
C LYS A 207 -4.45 6.44 35.31
N SER A 208 -4.39 7.00 34.10
CA SER A 208 -5.35 8.02 33.65
C SER A 208 -6.54 7.42 32.89
N GLY A 209 -6.43 6.18 32.42
CA GLY A 209 -7.44 5.58 31.54
C GLY A 209 -7.50 6.18 30.14
N ALA A 210 -6.57 7.08 29.79
CA ALA A 210 -6.52 7.67 28.46
C ALA A 210 -6.27 6.60 27.39
N VAL A 211 -6.97 6.71 26.26
CA VAL A 211 -6.90 5.73 25.16
C VAL A 211 -6.37 6.40 23.91
N LEU A 212 -5.42 5.73 23.24
CA LEU A 212 -4.99 6.07 21.88
C LEU A 212 -5.26 4.88 20.96
N SER A 213 -5.89 5.16 19.84
CA SER A 213 -6.27 4.17 18.83
C SER A 213 -5.64 4.50 17.48
N THR A 214 -5.40 3.48 16.67
CA THR A 214 -5.03 3.69 15.27
C THR A 214 -6.15 4.48 14.57
N GLY A 215 -5.78 5.53 13.83
CA GLY A 215 -6.70 6.47 13.20
C GLY A 215 -7.00 7.74 14.00
N ASP A 216 -6.61 7.80 15.27
CA ASP A 216 -6.81 9.00 16.08
C ASP A 216 -5.97 10.18 15.57
N ARG A 217 -6.57 11.37 15.59
CA ARG A 217 -5.89 12.63 15.33
C ARG A 217 -5.21 13.13 16.57
N VAL A 218 -3.96 13.54 16.43
CA VAL A 218 -3.13 14.12 17.48
C VAL A 218 -2.43 15.35 16.96
N THR A 219 -2.08 16.29 17.84
CA THR A 219 -1.10 17.33 17.50
C THR A 219 0.26 16.87 17.99
N VAL A 220 1.24 16.90 17.09
CA VAL A 220 2.61 16.49 17.38
C VAL A 220 3.57 17.61 17.05
N GLN A 221 4.67 17.69 17.80
CA GLN A 221 5.81 18.55 17.55
C GLN A 221 6.98 17.72 17.04
N ILE A 222 7.70 18.22 16.04
CA ILE A 222 8.93 17.59 15.54
C ILE A 222 10.05 17.86 16.57
N SER A 223 10.50 16.79 17.23
CA SER A 223 11.54 16.86 18.25
C SER A 223 12.95 16.72 17.66
N ALA A 224 13.13 15.79 16.73
CA ALA A 224 14.39 15.55 16.05
C ALA A 224 14.16 14.82 14.72
N ILE A 225 15.10 14.99 13.79
CA ILE A 225 15.13 14.23 12.53
C ILE A 225 16.56 13.74 12.31
N ASP A 226 16.69 12.43 12.15
CA ASP A 226 17.92 11.77 11.73
C ASP A 226 17.85 11.44 10.24
N LEU A 227 18.50 12.25 9.42
CA LEU A 227 18.50 12.11 7.96
C LEU A 227 19.19 10.82 7.47
N PRO A 228 20.35 10.41 8.02
CA PRO A 228 21.01 9.15 7.66
C PRO A 228 20.10 7.94 7.84
N THR A 229 19.42 7.81 8.97
CA THR A 229 18.52 6.69 9.26
C THR A 229 17.10 6.92 8.77
N ARG A 230 16.79 8.14 8.28
CA ARG A 230 15.46 8.57 7.83
C ARG A 230 14.39 8.40 8.92
N GLN A 231 14.75 8.71 10.14
CA GLN A 231 13.87 8.64 11.29
C GLN A 231 13.49 10.05 11.75
N MET A 232 12.25 10.20 12.19
CA MET A 232 11.72 11.43 12.77
C MET A 232 11.13 11.10 14.13
N ASP A 233 11.66 11.77 15.16
CA ASP A 233 11.13 11.71 16.51
C ASP A 233 10.09 12.82 16.70
N LEU A 234 8.94 12.44 17.22
CA LEU A 234 7.81 13.32 17.49
C LEU A 234 7.48 13.34 18.98
N SER A 235 6.93 14.45 19.46
CA SER A 235 6.32 14.56 20.78
C SER A 235 4.84 14.89 20.62
N ILE A 236 3.94 14.15 21.26
CA ILE A 236 2.51 14.47 21.26
C ILE A 236 2.27 15.67 22.18
N VAL A 237 1.76 16.76 21.60
CA VAL A 237 1.39 17.99 22.32
C VAL A 237 -0.06 17.94 22.77
N LYS A 238 -0.94 17.43 21.90
CA LYS A 238 -2.37 17.31 22.20
C LYS A 238 -2.88 15.94 21.80
N MET A 239 -3.53 15.26 22.76
CA MET A 239 -4.17 13.96 22.57
C MET A 239 -5.67 14.13 22.28
N PRO A 240 -6.33 13.14 21.67
CA PRO A 240 -7.77 13.08 21.62
C PRO A 240 -8.33 12.90 23.03
N ASP A 241 -9.49 13.49 23.28
CA ASP A 241 -10.19 13.37 24.57
C ASP A 241 -11.01 12.08 24.61
N LYS A 242 -10.31 10.95 24.79
CA LYS A 242 -10.90 9.60 24.83
C LYS A 242 -10.46 8.89 26.10
N HIS A 243 -11.42 8.39 26.86
CA HIS A 243 -11.22 7.55 28.03
C HIS A 243 -11.90 6.19 27.81
N ILE A 244 -11.47 5.18 28.57
CA ILE A 244 -12.24 3.93 28.63
C ILE A 244 -13.60 4.26 29.24
N GLU A 245 -14.67 4.02 28.50
CA GLU A 245 -16.01 3.92 29.09
C GLU A 245 -16.05 2.63 29.90
N ASP A 246 -16.37 2.75 31.19
CA ASP A 246 -16.57 1.63 32.14
C ASP A 246 -17.73 0.71 31.71
#